data_b2bc2373be2ad35bdbd69d3f40960a46
#
_entry.id   b2bc2373be2ad35bdbd69d3f40960a46
#
_cell.length_a   1.000
_cell.length_b   1.000
_cell.length_c   1.000
_cell.angle_alpha   90.00
_cell.angle_beta   90.00
_cell.angle_gamma   90.00
#
_symmetry.space_group_name_H-M   'P 1'
#
loop_
_entity.id
_entity.type
_entity.pdbx_description
1 polymer ?
#
loop_
_entity_poly.entity_id
_entity_poly.type
_entity_poly.pdbx_seq_one_letter_code
_entity_poly.pdbx_strand_id
1 'polypeptide(L)'
;MANAREAAVKTLYKIEYEDAYSNLALKEQLAASDLDTRDKAFVSALVYGAVQRKKELEYIISSFSKIKLKKISKYILIILKLGIYQLLYMDKIPASAAVNESVRLARRYGHASSAGFVNGILRNVDRNRGNLPKPADRLEAIAVKYSFPEWLVSRWI
;
A
#
# COMPACT_ATOMS: atom_id res chain seq x y z
N MET A 1 -15.22 -0.32 -8.84
CA MET A 1 -14.11 -0.08 -7.87
C MET A 1 -13.42 -1.36 -7.42
N ALA A 2 -14.13 -2.47 -7.24
CA ALA A 2 -13.50 -3.73 -6.83
C ALA A 2 -12.43 -4.19 -7.84
N ASN A 3 -12.75 -4.17 -9.14
CA ASN A 3 -11.80 -4.55 -10.19
C ASN A 3 -10.63 -3.58 -10.29
N ALA A 4 -10.86 -2.31 -9.97
CA ALA A 4 -9.82 -1.30 -9.96
C ALA A 4 -8.77 -1.58 -8.88
N ARG A 5 -9.21 -1.95 -7.69
CA ARG A 5 -8.28 -2.30 -6.60
C ARG A 5 -7.46 -3.54 -6.92
N GLU A 6 -8.06 -4.52 -7.56
CA GLU A 6 -7.32 -5.71 -7.99
C GLU A 6 -6.28 -5.37 -9.06
N ALA A 7 -6.62 -4.49 -10.01
CA ALA A 7 -5.66 -4.02 -10.99
C ALA A 7 -4.47 -3.30 -10.32
N ALA A 8 -4.75 -2.52 -9.27
CA ALA A 8 -3.70 -1.86 -8.50
C ALA A 8 -2.78 -2.87 -7.80
N VAL A 9 -3.34 -3.93 -7.23
CA VAL A 9 -2.57 -5.00 -6.59
C VAL A 9 -1.61 -5.64 -7.59
N LYS A 10 -2.12 -6.02 -8.75
CA LYS A 10 -1.30 -6.66 -9.80
C LYS A 10 -0.18 -5.73 -10.31
N THR A 11 -0.50 -4.46 -10.49
CA THR A 11 0.48 -3.48 -10.96
C THR A 11 1.57 -3.24 -9.94
N LEU A 12 1.21 -3.00 -8.68
CA LEU A 12 2.19 -2.74 -7.63
C LEU A 12 3.07 -3.97 -7.39
N TYR A 13 2.51 -5.16 -7.47
CA TYR A 13 3.29 -6.40 -7.37
C TYR A 13 4.38 -6.47 -8.43
N LYS A 14 4.05 -6.15 -9.68
CA LYS A 14 5.04 -6.14 -10.76
C LYS A 14 6.14 -5.12 -10.52
N ILE A 15 5.77 -3.94 -10.03
CA ILE A 15 6.74 -2.87 -9.76
C ILE A 15 7.70 -3.29 -8.63
N GLU A 16 7.17 -3.85 -7.55
CA GLU A 16 7.99 -4.14 -6.36
C GLU A 16 8.76 -5.46 -6.44
N TYR A 17 8.22 -6.45 -7.13
CA TYR A 17 8.80 -7.80 -7.10
C TYR A 17 9.27 -8.33 -8.45
N GLU A 18 8.90 -7.68 -9.55
CA GLU A 18 9.30 -8.11 -10.90
C GLU A 18 10.10 -7.02 -11.62
N ASP A 19 10.59 -6.02 -10.89
CA ASP A 19 11.42 -4.93 -11.38
C ASP A 19 10.82 -4.16 -12.57
N ALA A 20 9.50 -4.14 -12.68
CA ALA A 20 8.83 -3.40 -13.73
C ALA A 20 8.92 -1.89 -13.50
N TYR A 21 9.06 -1.13 -14.57
CA TYR A 21 8.99 0.32 -14.49
C TYR A 21 7.54 0.73 -14.21
N SER A 22 7.34 1.66 -13.28
CA SER A 22 6.01 2.07 -12.82
C SER A 22 5.09 2.51 -13.95
N ASN A 23 5.59 3.35 -14.85
CA ASN A 23 4.80 3.86 -15.97
C ASN A 23 4.38 2.76 -16.92
N LEU A 24 5.29 1.88 -17.27
CA LEU A 24 5.03 0.80 -18.22
C LEU A 24 4.09 -0.23 -17.64
N ALA A 25 4.34 -0.66 -16.40
CA ALA A 25 3.50 -1.65 -15.73
C ALA A 25 2.05 -1.15 -15.60
N LEU A 26 1.89 0.12 -15.21
CA LEU A 26 0.57 0.71 -15.06
C LEU A 26 -0.13 0.81 -16.41
N LYS A 27 0.56 1.30 -17.43
CA LYS A 27 -0.01 1.44 -18.79
C LYS A 27 -0.47 0.08 -19.32
N GLU A 28 0.34 -0.95 -19.19
CA GLU A 28 -0.01 -2.30 -19.65
C GLU A 28 -1.22 -2.85 -18.92
N GLN A 29 -1.27 -2.69 -17.58
CA GLN A 29 -2.37 -3.20 -16.79
C GLN A 29 -3.67 -2.50 -17.12
N LEU A 30 -3.64 -1.18 -17.32
CA LEU A 30 -4.83 -0.40 -17.66
C LEU A 30 -5.31 -0.72 -19.07
N ALA A 31 -4.40 -0.93 -20.02
CA ALA A 31 -4.77 -1.28 -21.39
C ALA A 31 -5.43 -2.67 -21.45
N ALA A 32 -5.03 -3.59 -20.59
CA ALA A 32 -5.57 -4.95 -20.55
C ALA A 32 -6.88 -5.05 -19.74
N SER A 33 -7.30 -3.97 -19.08
CA SER A 33 -8.48 -3.98 -18.22
C SER A 33 -9.71 -3.40 -18.93
N ASP A 34 -10.90 -3.77 -18.43
CA ASP A 34 -12.17 -3.22 -18.89
C ASP A 34 -12.63 -2.01 -18.05
N LEU A 35 -11.70 -1.41 -17.31
CA LEU A 35 -12.03 -0.29 -16.42
C LEU A 35 -12.40 0.96 -17.22
N ASP A 36 -13.35 1.72 -16.68
CA ASP A 36 -13.70 3.02 -17.26
C ASP A 36 -12.65 4.08 -16.90
N THR A 37 -12.81 5.27 -17.44
CA THR A 37 -11.85 6.38 -17.23
C THR A 37 -11.69 6.73 -15.76
N ARG A 38 -12.78 6.73 -15.00
CA ARG A 38 -12.77 7.06 -13.57
C ARG A 38 -11.97 6.04 -12.78
N ASP A 39 -12.21 4.75 -13.01
CA ASP A 39 -11.50 3.68 -12.34
C ASP A 39 -10.02 3.63 -12.73
N LYS A 40 -9.70 3.91 -14.00
CA LYS A 40 -8.30 4.00 -14.43
C LYS A 40 -7.57 5.12 -13.72
N ALA A 41 -8.22 6.28 -13.52
CA ALA A 41 -7.64 7.39 -12.77
C ALA A 41 -7.41 7.00 -11.30
N PHE A 42 -8.35 6.29 -10.70
CA PHE A 42 -8.21 5.78 -9.33
C PHE A 42 -7.02 4.83 -9.20
N VAL A 43 -6.88 3.88 -10.11
CA VAL A 43 -5.76 2.92 -10.10
C VAL A 43 -4.43 3.67 -10.22
N SER A 44 -4.34 4.63 -11.13
CA SER A 44 -3.13 5.42 -11.32
C SER A 44 -2.73 6.18 -10.06
N ALA A 45 -3.68 6.88 -9.44
CA ALA A 45 -3.43 7.63 -8.21
C ALA A 45 -2.99 6.70 -7.08
N LEU A 46 -3.65 5.57 -6.94
CA LEU A 46 -3.37 4.60 -5.87
C LEU A 46 -1.98 3.98 -6.04
N VAL A 47 -1.64 3.53 -7.23
CA VAL A 47 -0.35 2.88 -7.50
C VAL A 47 0.79 3.88 -7.34
N TYR A 48 0.71 5.06 -7.97
CA TYR A 48 1.77 6.06 -7.86
C TYR A 48 1.96 6.54 -6.42
N GLY A 49 0.86 6.73 -5.70
CA GLY A 49 0.93 7.13 -4.30
C GLY A 49 1.62 6.09 -3.45
N ALA A 50 1.27 4.82 -3.63
CA ALA A 50 1.87 3.73 -2.87
C ALA A 50 3.36 3.56 -3.19
N VAL A 51 3.76 3.72 -4.45
CA VAL A 51 5.17 3.67 -4.85
C VAL A 51 5.95 4.80 -4.19
N GLN A 52 5.41 6.01 -4.24
CA GLN A 52 6.06 7.19 -3.69
C GLN A 52 6.24 7.11 -2.18
N ARG A 53 5.32 6.44 -1.47
CA ARG A 53 5.32 6.35 0.00
C ARG A 53 5.66 4.97 0.52
N LYS A 54 6.37 4.18 -0.27
CA LYS A 54 6.72 2.80 0.08
C LYS A 54 7.30 2.66 1.48
N LYS A 55 8.31 3.47 1.82
CA LYS A 55 9.00 3.37 3.13
C LYS A 55 8.06 3.73 4.28
N GLU A 56 7.25 4.78 4.11
CA GLU A 56 6.27 5.17 5.12
C GLU A 56 5.25 4.06 5.35
N LEU A 57 4.72 3.48 4.27
CA LEU A 57 3.73 2.41 4.37
C LEU A 57 4.32 1.17 5.04
N GLU A 58 5.54 0.80 4.69
CA GLU A 58 6.23 -0.33 5.33
C GLU A 58 6.46 -0.09 6.82
N TYR A 59 6.82 1.13 7.20
CA TYR A 59 7.00 1.48 8.60
C TYR A 59 5.70 1.37 9.39
N ILE A 60 4.60 1.86 8.83
CA ILE A 60 3.29 1.77 9.47
C ILE A 60 2.88 0.31 9.65
N ILE A 61 3.02 -0.51 8.61
CA ILE A 61 2.71 -1.94 8.70
C ILE A 61 3.54 -2.60 9.80
N SER A 62 4.83 -2.33 9.80
CA SER A 62 5.75 -2.87 10.80
C SER A 62 5.33 -2.52 12.23
N SER A 63 4.83 -1.29 12.42
CA SER A 63 4.42 -0.80 13.73
C SER A 63 3.17 -1.49 14.27
N PHE A 64 2.28 -1.94 13.39
CA PHE A 64 1.02 -2.58 13.79
C PHE A 64 1.04 -4.09 13.63
N SER A 65 2.05 -4.65 12.96
CA SER A 65 2.14 -6.08 12.71
C SER A 65 2.96 -6.79 13.78
N LYS A 66 2.49 -7.96 14.21
CA LYS A 66 3.27 -8.86 15.08
C LYS A 66 4.23 -9.72 14.27
N ILE A 67 4.08 -9.72 12.94
CA ILE A 67 4.90 -10.49 12.01
C ILE A 67 5.87 -9.55 11.32
N LYS A 68 7.14 -9.94 11.20
CA LYS A 68 8.14 -9.14 10.47
C LYS A 68 7.75 -9.01 9.01
N LEU A 69 8.01 -7.84 8.41
CA LEU A 69 7.66 -7.56 7.02
C LEU A 69 8.09 -8.66 6.05
N LYS A 70 9.34 -9.13 6.18
CA LYS A 70 9.89 -10.16 5.29
C LYS A 70 9.18 -11.51 5.40
N LYS A 71 8.38 -11.71 6.46
CA LYS A 71 7.62 -12.94 6.68
C LYS A 71 6.16 -12.81 6.26
N ILE A 72 5.71 -11.61 5.92
CA ILE A 72 4.38 -11.40 5.37
C ILE A 72 4.42 -11.80 3.89
N SER A 73 3.41 -12.53 3.40
CA SER A 73 3.39 -12.92 2.00
C SER A 73 3.37 -11.67 1.11
N LYS A 74 3.98 -11.77 -0.07
CA LYS A 74 4.14 -10.62 -0.97
C LYS A 74 2.82 -9.96 -1.34
N TYR A 75 1.81 -10.73 -1.71
CA TYR A 75 0.50 -10.18 -2.07
C TYR A 75 -0.19 -9.53 -0.88
N ILE A 76 -0.08 -10.10 0.31
CA ILE A 76 -0.69 -9.52 1.51
C ILE A 76 -0.02 -8.20 1.86
N LEU A 77 1.30 -8.12 1.74
CA LEU A 77 2.02 -6.88 1.98
C LEU A 77 1.58 -5.78 0.99
N ILE A 78 1.43 -6.12 -0.29
CA ILE A 78 0.93 -5.20 -1.30
C ILE A 78 -0.49 -4.72 -0.96
N ILE A 79 -1.37 -5.62 -0.58
CA ILE A 79 -2.76 -5.30 -0.21
C ILE A 79 -2.79 -4.35 0.99
N LEU A 80 -1.95 -4.60 1.99
CA LEU A 80 -1.83 -3.71 3.16
C LEU A 80 -1.36 -2.31 2.77
N LYS A 81 -0.35 -2.21 1.92
CA LYS A 81 0.15 -0.91 1.45
C LYS A 81 -0.94 -0.12 0.75
N LEU A 82 -1.66 -0.75 -0.16
CA LEU A 82 -2.73 -0.09 -0.90
C LEU A 82 -3.90 0.29 0.02
N GLY A 83 -4.25 -0.57 0.96
CA GLY A 83 -5.31 -0.28 1.93
C GLY A 83 -4.97 0.91 2.81
N ILE A 84 -3.76 0.96 3.34
CA ILE A 84 -3.30 2.05 4.19
C ILE A 84 -3.24 3.36 3.39
N TYR A 85 -2.75 3.32 2.16
CA TYR A 85 -2.71 4.51 1.33
C TYR A 85 -4.11 5.10 1.13
N GLN A 86 -5.10 4.26 0.87
CA GLN A 86 -6.48 4.71 0.74
C GLN A 86 -6.98 5.36 2.02
N LEU A 87 -6.69 4.76 3.17
CA LEU A 87 -7.12 5.29 4.46
C LEU A 87 -6.51 6.65 4.77
N LEU A 88 -5.24 6.85 4.44
CA LEU A 88 -4.51 8.05 4.86
C LEU A 88 -4.52 9.18 3.84
N TYR A 89 -4.60 8.86 2.55
CA TYR A 89 -4.38 9.85 1.50
C TYR A 89 -5.51 9.98 0.48
N MET A 90 -6.53 9.15 0.56
CA MET A 90 -7.66 9.20 -0.39
C MET A 90 -8.96 9.51 0.35
N ASP A 91 -9.15 10.77 0.70
CA ASP A 91 -10.24 11.21 1.56
C ASP A 91 -11.64 10.89 1.01
N LYS A 92 -11.76 10.78 -0.31
CA LYS A 92 -13.06 10.48 -0.93
C LYS A 92 -13.43 9.00 -0.85
N ILE A 93 -12.51 8.15 -0.43
CA ILE A 93 -12.77 6.73 -0.26
C ILE A 93 -13.20 6.49 1.19
N PRO A 94 -14.41 5.96 1.42
CA PRO A 94 -14.82 5.62 2.79
C PRO A 94 -13.89 4.58 3.40
N ALA A 95 -13.58 4.75 4.67
CA ALA A 95 -12.69 3.81 5.37
C ALA A 95 -13.23 2.37 5.29
N SER A 96 -14.54 2.20 5.44
CA SER A 96 -15.17 0.88 5.36
C SER A 96 -14.94 0.22 4.00
N ALA A 97 -14.99 1.00 2.92
CA ALA A 97 -14.75 0.47 1.57
C ALA A 97 -13.29 0.02 1.42
N ALA A 98 -12.34 0.85 1.88
CA ALA A 98 -10.92 0.51 1.82
C ALA A 98 -10.63 -0.78 2.60
N VAL A 99 -11.17 -0.91 3.80
CA VAL A 99 -10.97 -2.09 4.65
C VAL A 99 -11.63 -3.32 4.05
N ASN A 100 -12.92 -3.22 3.69
CA ASN A 100 -13.68 -4.38 3.21
C ASN A 100 -13.13 -4.93 1.89
N GLU A 101 -12.75 -4.06 0.98
CA GLU A 101 -12.17 -4.48 -0.30
C GLU A 101 -10.79 -5.08 -0.13
N SER A 102 -9.98 -4.55 0.79
CA SER A 102 -8.67 -5.14 1.10
C SER A 102 -8.82 -6.52 1.71
N VAL A 103 -9.79 -6.70 2.61
CA VAL A 103 -10.08 -8.00 3.22
C VAL A 103 -10.54 -9.01 2.15
N ARG A 104 -11.39 -8.57 1.22
CA ARG A 104 -11.85 -9.42 0.10
C ARG A 104 -10.66 -9.89 -0.74
N LEU A 105 -9.74 -8.98 -1.08
CA LEU A 105 -8.54 -9.33 -1.84
C LEU A 105 -7.61 -10.25 -1.06
N ALA A 106 -7.51 -10.05 0.26
CA ALA A 106 -6.71 -10.92 1.11
C ALA A 106 -7.23 -12.36 1.11
N ARG A 107 -8.55 -12.56 1.06
CA ARG A 107 -9.14 -13.90 0.94
C ARG A 107 -8.77 -14.55 -0.39
N ARG A 108 -8.71 -13.76 -1.46
CA ARG A 108 -8.40 -14.25 -2.80
C ARG A 108 -6.93 -14.59 -2.98
N TYR A 109 -6.03 -13.75 -2.46
CA TYR A 109 -4.59 -13.87 -2.69
C TYR A 109 -3.81 -14.48 -1.53
N GLY A 110 -4.46 -14.76 -0.41
CA GLY A 110 -3.82 -15.31 0.77
C GLY A 110 -4.49 -16.58 1.26
N HIS A 111 -4.31 -16.83 2.55
CA HIS A 111 -4.89 -17.96 3.25
C HIS A 111 -6.10 -17.53 4.07
N ALA A 112 -6.77 -18.48 4.73
CA ALA A 112 -7.93 -18.19 5.57
C ALA A 112 -7.63 -17.17 6.68
N SER A 113 -6.41 -17.23 7.26
CA SER A 113 -5.99 -16.31 8.31
C SER A 113 -5.62 -14.90 7.80
N SER A 114 -5.39 -14.75 6.49
CA SER A 114 -4.94 -13.48 5.92
C SER A 114 -5.99 -12.39 6.03
N ALA A 115 -7.26 -12.73 5.86
CA ALA A 115 -8.36 -11.77 5.96
C ALA A 115 -8.42 -11.11 7.33
N GLY A 116 -8.30 -11.90 8.40
CA GLY A 116 -8.29 -11.39 9.76
C GLY A 116 -7.07 -10.53 10.04
N PHE A 117 -5.92 -10.93 9.55
CA PHE A 117 -4.67 -10.18 9.70
C PHE A 117 -4.77 -8.80 9.04
N VAL A 118 -5.23 -8.74 7.79
CA VAL A 118 -5.41 -7.50 7.05
C VAL A 118 -6.45 -6.61 7.73
N ASN A 119 -7.59 -7.19 8.11
CA ASN A 119 -8.64 -6.45 8.79
C ASN A 119 -8.12 -5.83 10.10
N GLY A 120 -7.37 -6.57 10.89
CA GLY A 120 -6.83 -6.10 12.17
C GLY A 120 -5.89 -4.92 11.99
N ILE A 121 -4.95 -5.02 11.07
CA ILE A 121 -3.99 -3.94 10.80
C ILE A 121 -4.70 -2.70 10.27
N LEU A 122 -5.57 -2.84 9.27
CA LEU A 122 -6.22 -1.68 8.66
C LEU A 122 -7.15 -0.97 9.63
N ARG A 123 -7.87 -1.70 10.48
CA ARG A 123 -8.71 -1.07 11.49
C ARG A 123 -7.90 -0.35 12.56
N ASN A 124 -6.74 -0.90 12.95
CA ASN A 124 -5.85 -0.23 13.88
C ASN A 124 -5.28 1.06 13.28
N VAL A 125 -4.87 1.04 12.02
CA VAL A 125 -4.41 2.24 11.33
C VAL A 125 -5.53 3.29 11.28
N ASP A 126 -6.74 2.88 10.93
CA ASP A 126 -7.88 3.79 10.84
C ASP A 126 -8.18 4.46 12.18
N ARG A 127 -8.17 3.70 13.27
CA ARG A 127 -8.42 4.24 14.61
C ARG A 127 -7.32 5.20 15.09
N ASN A 128 -6.12 5.07 14.56
CA ASN A 128 -4.95 5.84 15.02
C ASN A 128 -4.45 6.85 13.99
N ARG A 129 -5.30 7.29 13.05
CA ARG A 129 -4.90 8.22 11.98
C ARG A 129 -4.22 9.47 12.49
N GLY A 130 -4.70 10.03 13.58
CA GLY A 130 -4.14 11.25 14.16
C GLY A 130 -2.93 11.03 15.03
N ASN A 131 -2.56 9.78 15.28
CA ASN A 131 -1.48 9.44 16.19
C ASN A 131 -0.73 8.20 15.72
N LEU A 132 -0.28 8.23 14.47
CA LEU A 132 0.48 7.12 13.90
C LEU A 132 1.88 7.09 14.49
N PRO A 133 2.45 5.88 14.68
CA PRO A 133 3.83 5.76 15.13
C PRO A 133 4.79 6.47 14.18
N LYS A 134 5.81 7.11 14.75
CA LYS A 134 6.84 7.82 13.99
C LYS A 134 8.21 7.29 14.36
N PRO A 135 9.14 7.25 13.40
CA PRO A 135 10.52 6.89 13.71
C PRO A 135 11.10 7.85 14.75
N ALA A 136 11.88 7.31 15.69
CA ALA A 136 12.53 8.12 16.73
C ALA A 136 13.70 8.92 16.17
N ASP A 137 14.38 8.39 15.16
CA ASP A 137 15.52 9.03 14.54
C ASP A 137 15.07 9.97 13.41
N ARG A 138 15.69 11.18 13.35
CA ARG A 138 15.31 12.17 12.35
C ARG A 138 15.59 11.74 10.92
N LEU A 139 16.73 11.09 10.69
CA LEU A 139 17.08 10.59 9.36
C LEU A 139 16.15 9.48 8.93
N GLU A 140 15.83 8.57 9.84
CA GLU A 140 14.86 7.51 9.60
C GLU A 140 13.48 8.10 9.27
N ALA A 141 13.05 9.12 9.99
CA ALA A 141 11.77 9.78 9.75
C ALA A 141 11.70 10.38 8.35
N ILE A 142 12.75 11.04 7.89
CA ILE A 142 12.82 11.62 6.55
C ILE A 142 12.83 10.51 5.49
N ALA A 143 13.63 9.47 5.69
CA ALA A 143 13.72 8.35 4.76
C ALA A 143 12.38 7.64 4.62
N VAL A 144 11.67 7.42 5.73
CA VAL A 144 10.35 6.77 5.75
C VAL A 144 9.32 7.65 5.05
N LYS A 145 9.21 8.93 5.42
CA LYS A 145 8.18 9.82 4.89
C LYS A 145 8.30 10.04 3.39
N TYR A 146 9.53 10.16 2.89
CA TYR A 146 9.76 10.44 1.47
C TYR A 146 10.23 9.22 0.67
N SER A 147 10.34 8.07 1.34
CA SER A 147 10.81 6.81 0.73
C SER A 147 12.21 6.90 0.14
N PHE A 148 13.08 7.72 0.77
CA PHE A 148 14.49 7.81 0.38
C PHE A 148 15.34 6.87 1.23
N PRO A 149 16.40 6.25 0.66
CA PRO A 149 17.36 5.51 1.47
C PRO A 149 18.03 6.43 2.50
N GLU A 150 18.29 5.93 3.70
CA GLU A 150 18.90 6.71 4.78
C GLU A 150 20.26 7.29 4.40
N TRP A 151 21.09 6.52 3.65
CA TRP A 151 22.40 7.00 3.24
C TRP A 151 22.29 8.22 2.33
N LEU A 152 21.25 8.33 1.53
CA LEU A 152 21.03 9.48 0.67
C LEU A 152 20.61 10.70 1.49
N VAL A 153 19.71 10.50 2.46
CA VAL A 153 19.25 11.57 3.35
C VAL A 153 20.42 12.13 4.17
N SER A 154 21.29 11.27 4.67
CA SER A 154 22.43 11.68 5.49
C SER A 154 23.41 12.59 4.73
N ARG A 155 23.45 12.52 3.40
CA ARG A 155 24.27 13.40 2.57
C ARG A 155 23.73 14.84 2.53
N TRP A 156 22.42 15.00 2.75
CA TRP A 156 21.77 16.31 2.66
C TRP A 156 21.77 17.06 4.00
N ILE A 157 22.10 16.39 5.07
CA ILE A 157 22.14 16.93 6.43
C ILE A 157 23.59 16.99 6.93
#